data_150398f1c73dddcd599a2f869cdc24be
#
_entry.id   150398f1c73dddcd599a2f869cdc24be
#
_cell.length_a   1.000
_cell.length_b   1.000
_cell.length_c   1.000
_cell.angle_alpha   90.00
_cell.angle_beta   90.00
_cell.angle_gamma   90.00
#
_symmetry.space_group_name_H-M   'P 1'
#
loop_
_entity.id
_entity.type
_entity.pdbx_description
1 polymer ?
#
loop_
_entity_poly.entity_id
_entity_poly.type
_entity_poly.pdbx_seq_one_letter_code
_entity_poly.pdbx_strand_id
1 'polypeptide(L)'
;MKDESFFDKLYFGGYYVNILIDSSAEYIVYKPLKIIFMLLGKISFIREFVETKKNKPYEQHIEDSLSYAKKWNKDDVIGINHLLTGWLFSPMLFGFWGDILIAIYTIFGEDIGFYKFNKDTSDTTVIFLIVAVFAILYLAFGSDERNRQVVKEYREKPKKEQLKAFALFNAVYIIVIGVFIALFAYNVKQNGGW
;
A
#
# COMPACT_ATOMS: atom_id res chain seq x y z
N MET A 1 0.52 27.71 -12.83
CA MET A 1 0.72 26.59 -11.91
C MET A 1 -0.68 26.10 -11.56
N LYS A 2 -1.04 24.86 -11.89
CA LYS A 2 -2.25 24.25 -11.31
C LYS A 2 -2.05 24.17 -9.81
N ASP A 3 -3.02 24.62 -9.03
CA ASP A 3 -2.97 24.47 -7.59
C ASP A 3 -2.83 22.99 -7.25
N GLU A 4 -1.74 22.66 -6.58
CA GLU A 4 -1.46 21.29 -6.17
C GLU A 4 -2.53 20.84 -5.17
N SER A 5 -3.30 19.83 -5.56
CA SER A 5 -4.30 19.24 -4.69
C SER A 5 -3.66 18.62 -3.45
N PHE A 6 -4.31 18.75 -2.30
CA PHE A 6 -3.96 18.03 -1.07
C PHE A 6 -3.85 16.52 -1.33
N PHE A 7 -4.77 15.96 -2.12
CA PHE A 7 -4.79 14.54 -2.47
C PHE A 7 -3.61 14.12 -3.36
N ASP A 8 -3.13 15.01 -4.24
CA ASP A 8 -1.94 14.72 -5.06
C ASP A 8 -0.69 14.58 -4.18
N LYS A 9 -0.55 15.47 -3.18
CA LYS A 9 0.54 15.39 -2.18
C LYS A 9 0.43 14.12 -1.35
N LEU A 10 -0.78 13.79 -0.92
CA LEU A 10 -1.03 12.60 -0.11
C LEU A 10 -0.72 11.32 -0.91
N TYR A 11 -1.19 11.24 -2.16
CA TYR A 11 -0.91 10.10 -3.03
C TYR A 11 0.59 9.90 -3.26
N PHE A 12 1.29 10.98 -3.63
CA PHE A 12 2.74 10.89 -3.81
C PHE A 12 3.46 10.50 -2.53
N GLY A 13 3.00 11.00 -1.37
CA GLY A 13 3.57 10.60 -0.08
C GLY A 13 3.49 9.10 0.18
N GLY A 14 2.34 8.49 -0.07
CA GLY A 14 2.16 7.03 -0.01
C GLY A 14 3.00 6.28 -1.04
N TYR A 15 3.08 6.79 -2.26
CA TYR A 15 3.96 6.24 -3.28
C TYR A 15 5.43 6.31 -2.88
N TYR A 16 5.85 7.40 -2.23
CA TYR A 16 7.22 7.56 -1.74
C TYR A 16 7.58 6.55 -0.65
N VAL A 17 6.62 6.18 0.21
CA VAL A 17 6.80 5.08 1.18
C VAL A 17 7.20 3.79 0.46
N ASN A 18 6.49 3.45 -0.63
CA ASN A 18 6.80 2.25 -1.42
C ASN A 18 8.18 2.32 -2.07
N ILE A 19 8.61 3.49 -2.56
CA ILE A 19 9.98 3.67 -3.08
C ILE A 19 11.01 3.38 -1.98
N LEU A 20 10.78 3.84 -0.75
CA LEU A 20 11.69 3.58 0.36
C LEU A 20 11.72 2.11 0.73
N ILE A 21 10.57 1.45 0.75
CA ILE A 21 10.47 0.00 0.98
C ILE A 21 11.21 -0.77 -0.12
N ASP A 22 10.99 -0.42 -1.39
CA ASP A 22 11.64 -1.07 -2.53
C ASP A 22 13.16 -0.86 -2.53
N SER A 23 13.62 0.34 -2.18
CA SER A 23 15.05 0.60 -2.03
C SER A 23 15.70 -0.22 -0.91
N SER A 24 14.97 -0.45 0.18
CA SER A 24 15.40 -1.32 1.28
C SER A 24 15.36 -2.79 0.88
N ALA A 25 14.41 -3.20 0.02
CA ALA A 25 14.29 -4.55 -0.49
C ALA A 25 15.53 -5.01 -1.29
N GLU A 26 16.27 -4.08 -1.89
CA GLU A 26 17.56 -4.39 -2.53
C GLU A 26 18.50 -5.13 -1.57
N TYR A 27 18.58 -4.66 -0.32
CA TYR A 27 19.49 -5.20 0.69
C TYR A 27 18.90 -6.38 1.45
N ILE A 28 17.60 -6.36 1.72
CA ILE A 28 16.94 -7.35 2.59
C ILE A 28 16.47 -8.56 1.79
N VAL A 29 16.10 -8.37 0.51
CA VAL A 29 15.50 -9.43 -0.31
C VAL A 29 16.39 -9.81 -1.47
N TYR A 30 16.72 -8.87 -2.37
CA TYR A 30 17.39 -9.22 -3.62
C TYR A 30 18.82 -9.72 -3.47
N LYS A 31 19.61 -9.12 -2.57
CA LYS A 31 20.98 -9.59 -2.32
C LYS A 31 21.01 -10.99 -1.69
N PRO A 32 20.24 -11.28 -0.61
CA PRO A 32 20.17 -12.64 -0.08
C PRO A 32 19.65 -13.67 -1.10
N LEU A 33 18.59 -13.33 -1.86
CA LEU A 33 18.08 -14.22 -2.91
C LEU A 33 19.15 -14.53 -3.96
N LYS A 34 19.90 -13.52 -4.41
CA LYS A 34 21.01 -13.76 -5.35
C LYS A 34 22.01 -14.76 -4.78
N ILE A 35 22.40 -14.60 -3.52
CA ILE A 35 23.33 -15.54 -2.86
C ILE A 35 22.74 -16.96 -2.81
N ILE A 36 21.48 -17.10 -2.41
CA ILE A 36 20.80 -18.40 -2.33
C ILE A 36 20.76 -19.07 -3.72
N PHE A 37 20.34 -18.32 -4.76
CA PHE A 37 20.30 -18.87 -6.11
C PHE A 37 21.69 -19.24 -6.63
N MET A 38 22.71 -18.44 -6.36
CA MET A 38 24.09 -18.77 -6.75
C MET A 38 24.61 -20.02 -6.03
N LEU A 39 24.18 -20.24 -4.78
CA LEU A 39 24.50 -21.48 -4.05
C LEU A 39 23.77 -22.70 -4.64
N LEU A 40 22.49 -22.56 -5.02
CA LEU A 40 21.73 -23.60 -5.71
C LEU A 40 22.36 -23.99 -7.05
N GLY A 41 22.94 -23.03 -7.76
CA GLY A 41 23.67 -23.28 -9.00
C GLY A 41 24.96 -24.08 -8.87
N LYS A 42 25.46 -24.34 -7.65
CA LYS A 42 26.54 -25.29 -7.39
C LYS A 42 26.10 -26.74 -7.48
N ILE A 43 24.78 -27.00 -7.44
CA ILE A 43 24.20 -28.34 -7.60
C ILE A 43 24.07 -28.59 -9.12
N SER A 44 24.87 -29.52 -9.64
CA SER A 44 24.96 -29.81 -11.08
C SER A 44 23.60 -30.05 -11.73
N PHE A 45 22.75 -30.86 -11.11
CA PHE A 45 21.41 -31.13 -11.61
C PHE A 45 20.56 -29.88 -11.79
N ILE A 46 20.56 -28.95 -10.83
CA ILE A 46 19.79 -27.70 -10.91
C ILE A 46 20.35 -26.82 -12.00
N ARG A 47 21.67 -26.72 -12.06
CA ARG A 47 22.36 -25.93 -13.06
C ARG A 47 22.03 -26.41 -14.47
N GLU A 48 22.26 -27.68 -14.75
CA GLU A 48 22.01 -28.31 -16.05
C GLU A 48 20.54 -28.19 -16.48
N PHE A 49 19.61 -28.40 -15.54
CA PHE A 49 18.18 -28.25 -15.80
C PHE A 49 17.82 -26.82 -16.24
N VAL A 50 18.33 -25.80 -15.54
CA VAL A 50 18.05 -24.40 -15.87
C VAL A 50 18.71 -24.00 -17.18
N GLU A 51 19.98 -24.35 -17.38
CA GLU A 51 20.74 -24.03 -18.59
C GLU A 51 20.12 -24.67 -19.84
N THR A 52 19.72 -25.94 -19.75
CA THR A 52 19.03 -26.66 -20.84
C THR A 52 17.68 -26.03 -21.15
N LYS A 53 16.87 -25.76 -20.12
CA LYS A 53 15.52 -25.23 -20.32
C LYS A 53 15.50 -23.78 -20.81
N LYS A 54 16.48 -22.96 -20.41
CA LYS A 54 16.54 -21.53 -20.71
C LYS A 54 17.50 -21.18 -21.83
N ASN A 55 18.31 -22.14 -22.29
CA ASN A 55 19.34 -21.95 -23.30
C ASN A 55 20.29 -20.78 -22.99
N LYS A 56 20.64 -20.63 -21.71
CA LYS A 56 21.51 -19.57 -21.18
C LYS A 56 22.32 -20.09 -20.01
N PRO A 57 23.53 -19.56 -19.75
CA PRO A 57 24.28 -19.84 -18.53
C PRO A 57 23.44 -19.57 -17.28
N TYR A 58 23.57 -20.41 -16.27
CA TYR A 58 22.77 -20.30 -15.02
C TYR A 58 22.88 -18.93 -14.38
N GLU A 59 24.09 -18.42 -14.23
CA GLU A 59 24.37 -17.12 -13.60
C GLU A 59 23.69 -15.97 -14.35
N GLN A 60 23.78 -15.98 -15.68
CA GLN A 60 23.13 -14.98 -16.53
C GLN A 60 21.61 -15.05 -16.40
N HIS A 61 21.03 -16.26 -16.33
CA HIS A 61 19.58 -16.39 -16.12
C HIS A 61 19.12 -15.79 -14.79
N ILE A 62 19.88 -16.02 -13.70
CA ILE A 62 19.56 -15.46 -12.39
C ILE A 62 19.68 -13.93 -12.40
N GLU A 63 20.73 -13.38 -13.01
CA GLU A 63 20.90 -11.93 -13.13
C GLU A 63 19.80 -11.27 -13.94
N ASP A 64 19.44 -11.84 -15.08
CA ASP A 64 18.35 -11.38 -15.94
C ASP A 64 17.02 -11.40 -15.18
N SER A 65 16.74 -12.48 -14.44
CA SER A 65 15.49 -12.64 -13.68
C SER A 65 15.38 -11.62 -12.54
N LEU A 66 16.46 -11.41 -11.79
CA LEU A 66 16.48 -10.41 -10.71
C LEU A 66 16.42 -8.98 -11.27
N SER A 67 17.09 -8.71 -12.38
CA SER A 67 17.04 -7.42 -13.07
C SER A 67 15.64 -7.12 -13.59
N TYR A 68 14.98 -8.12 -14.18
CA TYR A 68 13.58 -8.01 -14.62
C TYR A 68 12.64 -7.70 -13.47
N ALA A 69 12.76 -8.44 -12.34
CA ALA A 69 11.94 -8.19 -11.15
C ALA A 69 12.14 -6.76 -10.60
N LYS A 70 13.40 -6.29 -10.52
CA LYS A 70 13.70 -4.91 -10.10
C LYS A 70 13.11 -3.88 -11.06
N LYS A 71 13.24 -4.09 -12.37
CA LYS A 71 12.68 -3.19 -13.38
C LYS A 71 11.17 -3.14 -13.29
N TRP A 72 10.52 -4.28 -13.13
CA TRP A 72 9.07 -4.37 -13.01
C TRP A 72 8.54 -3.64 -11.78
N ASN A 73 9.21 -3.75 -10.64
CA ASN A 73 8.84 -3.01 -9.43
C ASN A 73 8.99 -1.49 -9.57
N LYS A 74 9.95 -1.04 -10.40
CA LYS A 74 10.22 0.38 -10.65
C LYS A 74 9.47 0.96 -11.83
N ASP A 75 8.73 0.15 -12.56
CA ASP A 75 7.99 0.58 -13.73
C ASP A 75 6.83 1.52 -13.33
N ASP A 76 6.87 2.74 -13.82
CA ASP A 76 5.88 3.77 -13.53
C ASP A 76 4.53 3.53 -14.23
N VAL A 77 4.50 2.61 -15.21
CA VAL A 77 3.29 2.30 -16.00
C VAL A 77 2.52 1.13 -15.41
N ILE A 78 3.23 0.07 -14.99
CA ILE A 78 2.63 -1.20 -14.53
C ILE A 78 3.17 -1.56 -13.13
N GLY A 79 3.99 -0.70 -12.54
CA GLY A 79 4.76 -1.00 -11.35
C GLY A 79 3.90 -1.33 -10.13
N ILE A 80 4.35 -2.32 -9.40
CA ILE A 80 3.77 -2.76 -8.12
C ILE A 80 3.59 -1.60 -7.13
N ASN A 81 4.43 -0.56 -7.23
CA ASN A 81 4.38 0.59 -6.33
C ASN A 81 3.07 1.37 -6.42
N HIS A 82 2.44 1.48 -7.60
CA HIS A 82 1.12 2.08 -7.73
C HIS A 82 0.02 1.23 -7.08
N LEU A 83 0.07 -0.08 -7.28
CA LEU A 83 -0.85 -1.02 -6.65
C LEU A 83 -0.71 -0.99 -5.12
N LEU A 84 0.54 -1.07 -4.61
CA LEU A 84 0.81 -1.03 -3.18
C LEU A 84 0.43 0.32 -2.56
N THR A 85 0.52 1.42 -3.30
CA THR A 85 0.05 2.73 -2.83
C THR A 85 -1.44 2.70 -2.55
N GLY A 86 -2.25 2.12 -3.43
CA GLY A 86 -3.68 1.91 -3.18
C GLY A 86 -3.92 1.08 -1.92
N TRP A 87 -3.15 0.02 -1.70
CA TRP A 87 -3.24 -0.82 -0.50
C TRP A 87 -2.88 -0.07 0.78
N LEU A 88 -1.91 0.86 0.75
CA LEU A 88 -1.58 1.69 1.91
C LEU A 88 -2.71 2.64 2.31
N PHE A 89 -3.55 3.07 1.35
CA PHE A 89 -4.71 3.91 1.66
C PHE A 89 -5.89 3.13 2.25
N SER A 90 -5.99 1.83 1.99
CA SER A 90 -7.10 1.02 2.48
C SER A 90 -7.23 1.03 4.01
N PRO A 91 -6.19 0.77 4.83
CA PRO A 91 -6.29 0.85 6.28
C PRO A 91 -6.66 2.25 6.77
N MET A 92 -6.15 3.31 6.12
CA MET A 92 -6.47 4.68 6.47
C MET A 92 -7.95 4.98 6.27
N LEU A 93 -8.55 4.49 5.19
CA LEU A 93 -9.97 4.68 4.93
C LEU A 93 -10.84 3.84 5.86
N PHE A 94 -10.47 2.60 6.12
CA PHE A 94 -11.17 1.79 7.12
C PHE A 94 -11.09 2.42 8.50
N GLY A 95 -9.93 2.99 8.89
CA GLY A 95 -9.78 3.75 10.11
C GLY A 95 -10.73 4.96 10.15
N PHE A 96 -10.73 5.78 9.11
CA PHE A 96 -11.59 6.95 9.00
C PHE A 96 -13.09 6.61 9.08
N TRP A 97 -13.53 5.56 8.38
CA TRP A 97 -14.92 5.08 8.48
C TRP A 97 -15.24 4.54 9.86
N GLY A 98 -14.31 3.80 10.46
CA GLY A 98 -14.46 3.33 11.83
C GLY A 98 -14.62 4.49 12.81
N ASP A 99 -13.84 5.55 12.66
CA ASP A 99 -13.93 6.78 13.45
C ASP A 99 -15.32 7.40 13.36
N ILE A 100 -15.85 7.54 12.14
CA ILE A 100 -17.19 8.10 11.91
C ILE A 100 -18.24 7.24 12.60
N LEU A 101 -18.21 5.93 12.40
CA LEU A 101 -19.21 5.01 12.97
C LEU A 101 -19.15 4.98 14.50
N ILE A 102 -17.95 4.95 15.10
CA ILE A 102 -17.79 5.01 16.55
C ILE A 102 -18.25 6.35 17.11
N ALA A 103 -17.95 7.47 16.41
CA ALA A 103 -18.40 8.78 16.83
C ALA A 103 -19.92 8.90 16.80
N ILE A 104 -20.59 8.40 15.75
CA ILE A 104 -22.04 8.38 15.65
C ILE A 104 -22.64 7.54 16.80
N TYR A 105 -22.10 6.36 17.06
CA TYR A 105 -22.54 5.54 18.20
C TYR A 105 -22.38 6.28 19.55
N THR A 106 -21.24 6.91 19.75
CA THR A 106 -20.96 7.63 21.00
C THR A 106 -21.89 8.83 21.22
N ILE A 107 -22.25 9.53 20.12
CA ILE A 107 -23.11 10.74 20.19
C ILE A 107 -24.59 10.37 20.32
N PHE A 108 -25.05 9.41 19.54
CA PHE A 108 -26.48 9.10 19.42
C PHE A 108 -26.93 7.91 20.27
N GLY A 109 -25.99 7.16 20.87
CA GLY A 109 -26.29 5.98 21.67
C GLY A 109 -26.91 4.82 20.89
N GLU A 110 -26.96 4.95 19.56
CA GLU A 110 -27.52 3.93 18.68
C GLU A 110 -26.43 2.98 18.20
N ASP A 111 -26.71 1.69 18.33
CA ASP A 111 -25.84 0.64 17.83
C ASP A 111 -26.03 0.52 16.30
N ILE A 112 -25.24 1.27 15.55
CA ILE A 112 -25.24 1.21 14.07
C ILE A 112 -24.61 -0.10 13.58
N GLY A 113 -24.60 -1.14 14.42
CA GLY A 113 -24.27 -2.50 14.02
C GLY A 113 -22.79 -2.77 13.79
N PHE A 114 -21.88 -1.88 14.21
CA PHE A 114 -20.45 -2.17 14.11
C PHE A 114 -20.02 -3.35 14.99
N TYR A 115 -20.73 -3.54 16.13
CA TYR A 115 -20.57 -4.72 17.01
C TYR A 115 -21.51 -5.87 16.63
N LYS A 116 -22.56 -5.60 15.88
CA LYS A 116 -23.42 -6.61 15.29
C LYS A 116 -22.98 -6.96 13.86
N PHE A 117 -21.71 -7.00 13.55
CA PHE A 117 -21.18 -7.92 12.54
C PHE A 117 -21.41 -9.36 13.04
N ASN A 118 -22.63 -9.57 13.52
CA ASN A 118 -23.17 -10.83 13.89
C ASN A 118 -23.70 -11.49 12.62
N LYS A 119 -23.94 -12.80 12.69
CA LYS A 119 -24.38 -13.69 11.61
C LYS A 119 -25.54 -13.20 10.72
N ASP A 120 -26.14 -12.07 11.06
CA ASP A 120 -27.30 -11.49 10.35
C ASP A 120 -26.97 -10.24 9.52
N THR A 121 -25.70 -9.79 9.49
CA THR A 121 -25.31 -8.70 8.58
C THR A 121 -25.31 -9.27 7.17
N SER A 122 -26.27 -8.85 6.36
CA SER A 122 -26.39 -9.36 5.00
C SER A 122 -25.11 -9.05 4.23
N ASP A 123 -24.63 -10.00 3.42
CA ASP A 123 -23.49 -9.85 2.51
C ASP A 123 -23.62 -8.57 1.68
N THR A 124 -24.84 -8.12 1.40
CA THR A 124 -25.17 -6.88 0.72
C THR A 124 -24.63 -5.63 1.42
N THR A 125 -24.71 -5.57 2.76
CA THR A 125 -24.18 -4.41 3.53
C THR A 125 -22.66 -4.34 3.45
N VAL A 126 -21.99 -5.49 3.53
CA VAL A 126 -20.52 -5.57 3.41
C VAL A 126 -20.09 -5.15 2.01
N ILE A 127 -20.76 -5.66 0.98
CA ILE A 127 -20.50 -5.30 -0.43
C ILE A 127 -20.69 -3.79 -0.63
N PHE A 128 -21.80 -3.22 -0.11
CA PHE A 128 -22.05 -1.78 -0.21
C PHE A 128 -20.95 -0.95 0.44
N LEU A 129 -20.48 -1.32 1.64
CA LEU A 129 -19.37 -0.65 2.31
C LEU A 129 -18.08 -0.73 1.50
N ILE A 130 -17.75 -1.90 0.95
CA ILE A 130 -16.58 -2.07 0.09
C ILE A 130 -16.68 -1.18 -1.15
N VAL A 131 -17.82 -1.20 -1.83
CA VAL A 131 -18.06 -0.36 -3.02
C VAL A 131 -17.96 1.12 -2.67
N ALA A 132 -18.53 1.55 -1.54
CA ALA A 132 -18.45 2.94 -1.09
C ALA A 132 -17.00 3.37 -0.81
N VAL A 133 -16.19 2.52 -0.17
CA VAL A 133 -14.77 2.78 0.06
C VAL A 133 -14.02 2.93 -1.25
N PHE A 134 -14.22 2.04 -2.22
CA PHE A 134 -13.59 2.14 -3.54
C PHE A 134 -14.06 3.37 -4.32
N ALA A 135 -15.34 3.72 -4.25
CA ALA A 135 -15.87 4.92 -4.87
C ALA A 135 -15.21 6.19 -4.30
N ILE A 136 -15.07 6.27 -2.99
CA ILE A 136 -14.41 7.40 -2.32
C ILE A 136 -12.93 7.47 -2.69
N LEU A 137 -12.23 6.32 -2.73
CA LEU A 137 -10.85 6.27 -3.22
C LEU A 137 -10.73 6.82 -4.63
N TYR A 138 -11.61 6.37 -5.52
CA TYR A 138 -11.62 6.82 -6.91
C TYR A 138 -11.91 8.32 -7.02
N LEU A 139 -12.86 8.84 -6.26
CA LEU A 139 -13.18 10.26 -6.24
C LEU A 139 -12.05 11.12 -5.66
N ALA A 140 -11.38 10.63 -4.63
CA ALA A 140 -10.29 11.36 -3.96
C ALA A 140 -9.00 11.35 -4.78
N PHE A 141 -8.62 10.19 -5.33
CA PHE A 141 -7.32 10.01 -5.99
C PHE A 141 -7.41 9.99 -7.51
N GLY A 142 -8.62 9.91 -8.08
CA GLY A 142 -8.83 9.95 -9.52
C GLY A 142 -8.39 8.66 -10.24
N SER A 143 -8.20 8.76 -11.56
CA SER A 143 -7.77 7.64 -12.40
C SER A 143 -6.29 7.30 -12.19
N ASP A 144 -5.92 6.06 -12.52
CA ASP A 144 -4.52 5.62 -12.53
C ASP A 144 -3.62 6.51 -13.39
N GLU A 145 -4.15 7.03 -14.48
CA GLU A 145 -3.42 7.94 -15.36
C GLU A 145 -3.06 9.26 -14.66
N ARG A 146 -4.01 9.84 -13.94
CA ARG A 146 -3.75 11.03 -13.11
C ARG A 146 -2.70 10.74 -12.04
N ASN A 147 -2.81 9.61 -11.36
CA ASN A 147 -1.89 9.22 -10.31
C ASN A 147 -0.46 9.03 -10.84
N ARG A 148 -0.31 8.46 -12.03
CA ARG A 148 0.99 8.35 -12.71
C ARG A 148 1.56 9.70 -13.08
N GLN A 149 0.72 10.62 -13.57
CA GLN A 149 1.12 11.98 -13.86
C GLN A 149 1.60 12.71 -12.59
N VAL A 150 0.87 12.59 -11.48
CA VAL A 150 1.27 13.13 -10.17
C VAL A 150 2.65 12.60 -9.74
N VAL A 151 2.88 11.30 -9.85
CA VAL A 151 4.17 10.71 -9.51
C VAL A 151 5.29 11.27 -10.38
N LYS A 152 5.06 11.38 -11.70
CA LYS A 152 6.04 11.93 -12.64
C LYS A 152 6.38 13.38 -12.28
N GLU A 153 5.37 14.22 -12.08
CA GLU A 153 5.56 15.64 -11.71
C GLU A 153 6.32 15.80 -10.39
N TYR A 154 5.99 14.98 -9.38
CA TYR A 154 6.64 15.07 -8.06
C TYR A 154 8.09 14.54 -8.06
N ARG A 155 8.44 13.61 -8.93
CA ARG A 155 9.82 13.15 -9.09
C ARG A 155 10.75 14.23 -9.62
N GLU A 156 10.22 15.15 -10.42
CA GLU A 156 10.96 16.30 -10.96
C GLU A 156 11.14 17.44 -9.94
N LYS A 157 10.37 17.42 -8.84
CA LYS A 157 10.45 18.44 -7.79
C LYS A 157 11.70 18.27 -6.92
N PRO A 158 12.13 19.37 -6.28
CA PRO A 158 13.20 19.32 -5.30
C PRO A 158 12.90 18.29 -4.20
N LYS A 159 13.93 17.59 -3.74
CA LYS A 159 13.80 16.53 -2.74
C LYS A 159 13.09 16.99 -1.45
N LYS A 160 13.22 18.28 -1.11
CA LYS A 160 12.51 18.90 0.02
C LYS A 160 10.99 18.83 -0.14
N GLU A 161 10.47 19.04 -1.34
CA GLU A 161 9.03 18.97 -1.61
C GLU A 161 8.54 17.52 -1.60
N GLN A 162 9.33 16.59 -2.10
CA GLN A 162 9.02 15.15 -2.01
C GLN A 162 8.95 14.69 -0.56
N LEU A 163 9.89 15.14 0.29
CA LEU A 163 9.88 14.83 1.72
C LEU A 163 8.71 15.46 2.47
N LYS A 164 8.25 16.65 2.08
CA LYS A 164 7.03 17.26 2.65
C LYS A 164 5.79 16.42 2.34
N ALA A 165 5.64 15.93 1.11
CA ALA A 165 4.54 15.04 0.75
C ALA A 165 4.58 13.73 1.54
N PHE A 166 5.77 13.14 1.70
CA PHE A 166 5.99 11.96 2.54
C PHE A 166 5.62 12.21 4.01
N ALA A 167 6.07 13.33 4.58
CA ALA A 167 5.75 13.71 5.95
C ALA A 167 4.25 13.94 6.15
N LEU A 168 3.59 14.59 5.18
CA LEU A 168 2.14 14.79 5.18
C LEU A 168 1.38 13.46 5.20
N PHE A 169 1.75 12.52 4.31
CA PHE A 169 1.13 11.21 4.28
C PHE A 169 1.25 10.49 5.62
N ASN A 170 2.48 10.43 6.17
CA ASN A 170 2.69 9.74 7.45
C ASN A 170 1.93 10.42 8.60
N ALA A 171 1.87 11.76 8.64
CA ALA A 171 1.13 12.48 9.66
C ALA A 171 -0.38 12.16 9.57
N VAL A 172 -0.97 12.22 8.38
CA VAL A 172 -2.38 11.88 8.18
C VAL A 172 -2.64 10.43 8.53
N TYR A 173 -1.77 9.51 8.09
CA TYR A 173 -1.90 8.09 8.36
C TYR A 173 -1.87 7.78 9.86
N ILE A 174 -0.90 8.35 10.59
CA ILE A 174 -0.76 8.17 12.04
C ILE A 174 -1.97 8.76 12.78
N ILE A 175 -2.44 9.94 12.38
CA ILE A 175 -3.60 10.58 13.00
C ILE A 175 -4.85 9.71 12.83
N VAL A 176 -5.17 9.31 11.60
CA VAL A 176 -6.38 8.51 11.32
C VAL A 176 -6.34 7.17 12.04
N ILE A 177 -5.25 6.42 11.92
CA ILE A 177 -5.14 5.13 12.58
C ILE A 177 -5.06 5.27 14.12
N GLY A 178 -4.35 6.29 14.62
CA GLY A 178 -4.24 6.56 16.06
C GLY A 178 -5.59 6.91 16.69
N VAL A 179 -6.38 7.76 16.02
CA VAL A 179 -7.74 8.11 16.47
C VAL A 179 -8.63 6.89 16.46
N PHE A 180 -8.58 6.08 15.38
CA PHE A 180 -9.34 4.84 15.29
C PHE A 180 -9.03 3.89 16.46
N ILE A 181 -7.75 3.63 16.74
CA ILE A 181 -7.34 2.76 17.85
C ILE A 181 -7.82 3.33 19.19
N ALA A 182 -7.69 4.64 19.41
CA ALA A 182 -8.09 5.28 20.65
C ALA A 182 -9.62 5.19 20.87
N LEU A 183 -10.41 5.51 19.84
CA LEU A 183 -11.86 5.41 19.88
C LEU A 183 -12.34 3.97 20.05
N PHE A 184 -11.72 3.04 19.34
CA PHE A 184 -12.02 1.63 19.46
C PHE A 184 -11.75 1.12 20.87
N ALA A 185 -10.57 1.42 21.44
CA ALA A 185 -10.21 1.03 22.80
C ALA A 185 -11.16 1.66 23.84
N TYR A 186 -11.52 2.94 23.67
CA TYR A 186 -12.50 3.60 24.52
C TYR A 186 -13.86 2.91 24.50
N ASN A 187 -14.35 2.59 23.30
CA ASN A 187 -15.65 1.94 23.11
C ASN A 187 -15.67 0.53 23.73
N VAL A 188 -14.62 -0.27 23.50
CA VAL A 188 -14.47 -1.61 24.10
C VAL A 188 -14.48 -1.52 25.61
N LYS A 189 -13.78 -0.56 26.21
CA LYS A 189 -13.75 -0.36 27.66
C LYS A 189 -15.13 0.00 28.22
N GLN A 190 -15.89 0.86 27.56
CA GLN A 190 -17.24 1.27 27.99
C GLN A 190 -18.24 0.11 27.95
N ASN A 191 -18.09 -0.81 27.01
CA ASN A 191 -19.00 -1.96 26.86
C ASN A 191 -18.54 -3.22 27.61
N GLY A 192 -17.60 -3.11 28.53
CA GLY A 192 -17.19 -4.21 29.42
C GLY A 192 -16.36 -5.31 28.72
N GLY A 193 -15.70 -4.98 27.63
CA GLY A 193 -14.98 -5.92 26.77
C GLY A 193 -13.50 -6.15 27.11
N TRP A 194 -13.02 -5.85 28.33
CA TRP A 194 -11.66 -6.19 28.84
C TRP A 194 -11.74 -6.48 30.30
#